data_f26f237f34e92be00664b7d328cd47f5
#
_entry.id   f26f237f34e92be00664b7d328cd47f5
#
_cell.length_a   1.000
_cell.length_b   1.000
_cell.length_c   1.000
_cell.angle_alpha   90.00
_cell.angle_beta   90.00
_cell.angle_gamma   90.00
#
_symmetry.space_group_name_H-M   'P 1'
#
loop_
_entity.id
_entity.type
_entity.pdbx_description
1 polymer ?
#
loop_
_entity_poly.entity_id
_entity_poly.type
_entity_poly.pdbx_seq_one_letter_code
_entity_poly.pdbx_strand_id
1 'polypeptide(L)'
;MLLNEVINEVPVVSGRSGNTTNSLIYSTWEGSARGYDKSSLTDFRKFCLDSGCIDYAEGHANAFGFGVNNSKIKEFIDYCNTTLESFEFTPCYDVDFIFNADNFNGKDILEIAELKSLWRQGVDEPYIALTNVRVSKGNTILMSPDKSPTIKIKLPNGVELIKFKATQEEYNSLTGEGYLVLDIIGRCESNSWGGRMTPQILIDDYEITNAV
;
A
#
# COMPACT_ATOMS: atom_id res chain seq x y z
N MET A 1 -7.70 5.18 -6.32
CA MET A 1 -9.08 5.58 -6.69
C MET A 1 -9.69 4.48 -7.53
N LEU A 2 -10.88 4.00 -7.15
CA LEU A 2 -11.63 3.00 -7.91
C LEU A 2 -12.91 3.67 -8.42
N LEU A 3 -13.19 3.54 -9.71
CA LEU A 3 -14.37 4.08 -10.38
C LEU A 3 -15.13 2.98 -11.08
N ASN A 4 -16.45 2.99 -10.97
CA ASN A 4 -17.36 2.17 -11.75
C ASN A 4 -18.31 3.08 -12.53
N GLU A 5 -18.61 2.71 -13.78
CA GLU A 5 -19.59 3.43 -14.58
C GLU A 5 -21.01 3.05 -14.12
N VAL A 6 -21.84 4.07 -13.88
CA VAL A 6 -23.26 3.93 -13.53
C VAL A 6 -24.08 4.62 -14.61
N ILE A 7 -24.99 3.89 -15.22
CA ILE A 7 -25.89 4.41 -16.25
C ILE A 7 -27.20 4.84 -15.59
N ASN A 8 -27.54 6.10 -15.72
CA ASN A 8 -28.75 6.68 -15.15
C ASN A 8 -29.73 7.08 -16.26
N GLU A 9 -31.00 6.71 -16.11
CA GLU A 9 -32.10 7.13 -16.97
C GLU A 9 -32.99 8.14 -16.22
N VAL A 10 -33.13 9.35 -16.75
CA VAL A 10 -34.06 10.33 -16.23
C VAL A 10 -35.18 10.57 -17.24
N PRO A 11 -36.44 10.31 -16.89
CA PRO A 11 -37.56 10.61 -17.77
C PRO A 11 -37.70 12.12 -17.95
N VAL A 12 -37.61 12.60 -19.18
CA VAL A 12 -37.93 13.99 -19.53
C VAL A 12 -39.41 14.14 -19.81
N VAL A 13 -40.16 14.78 -18.94
CA VAL A 13 -41.53 15.15 -19.17
C VAL A 13 -41.57 16.40 -20.02
N SER A 14 -41.83 16.29 -21.33
CA SER A 14 -42.13 17.43 -22.18
C SER A 14 -43.59 17.81 -21.98
N GLY A 15 -43.81 18.99 -21.49
CA GLY A 15 -45.16 19.55 -21.28
C GLY A 15 -45.95 19.67 -22.58
N ARG A 16 -47.22 19.28 -22.50
CA ARG A 16 -48.35 19.37 -23.45
C ARG A 16 -48.32 18.41 -24.66
N SER A 17 -49.18 17.39 -24.51
CA SER A 17 -49.81 16.60 -25.57
C SER A 17 -48.94 15.56 -26.27
N GLY A 18 -49.17 14.29 -25.89
CA GLY A 18 -48.93 13.12 -26.71
C GLY A 18 -47.61 12.41 -26.42
N ASN A 19 -47.71 11.26 -25.79
CA ASN A 19 -46.83 10.08 -25.72
C ASN A 19 -45.54 10.14 -26.53
N THR A 20 -44.50 10.73 -25.98
CA THR A 20 -43.13 10.36 -26.25
C THR A 20 -42.29 10.71 -24.98
N THR A 21 -42.05 9.72 -24.15
CA THR A 21 -41.05 9.80 -23.09
C THR A 21 -39.68 9.72 -23.73
N ASN A 22 -39.04 10.88 -23.99
CA ASN A 22 -37.61 10.91 -24.23
C ASN A 22 -36.92 10.76 -22.87
N SER A 23 -36.25 9.67 -22.61
CA SER A 23 -35.36 9.53 -21.48
C SER A 23 -33.99 10.10 -21.85
N LEU A 24 -33.47 11.00 -21.03
CA LEU A 24 -32.07 11.37 -21.09
C LEU A 24 -31.27 10.26 -20.39
N ILE A 25 -30.45 9.56 -21.16
CA ILE A 25 -29.49 8.61 -20.64
C ILE A 25 -28.19 9.38 -20.42
N TYR A 26 -27.72 9.44 -19.19
CA TYR A 26 -26.38 9.91 -18.89
C TYR A 26 -25.65 8.89 -18.05
N SER A 27 -24.33 8.76 -18.25
CA SER A 27 -23.50 7.91 -17.45
C SER A 27 -22.63 8.74 -16.50
N THR A 28 -22.54 8.28 -15.27
CA THR A 28 -21.71 8.84 -14.23
C THR A 28 -20.70 7.80 -13.79
N TRP A 29 -19.47 8.21 -13.60
CA TRP A 29 -18.46 7.38 -12.94
C TRP A 29 -18.53 7.63 -11.45
N GLU A 30 -18.81 6.60 -10.69
CA GLU A 30 -18.91 6.66 -9.23
C GLU A 30 -17.85 5.78 -8.57
N GLY A 31 -17.35 6.21 -7.42
CA GLY A 31 -16.34 5.45 -6.71
C GLY A 31 -15.96 6.00 -5.35
N SER A 32 -14.95 5.38 -4.79
CA SER A 32 -14.35 5.77 -3.53
C SER A 32 -12.92 6.24 -3.72
N ALA A 33 -12.58 7.30 -3.02
CA ALA A 33 -11.22 7.85 -2.98
C ALA A 33 -10.63 7.71 -1.58
N ARG A 34 -9.32 7.50 -1.55
CA ARG A 34 -8.51 7.52 -0.35
C ARG A 34 -7.27 8.35 -0.63
N GLY A 35 -7.03 9.36 0.20
CA GLY A 35 -5.82 10.14 0.20
C GLY A 35 -4.67 9.39 0.88
N TYR A 36 -3.46 9.86 0.64
CA TYR A 36 -2.27 9.43 1.35
C TYR A 36 -1.94 10.48 2.42
N ASP A 37 -2.15 10.14 3.68
CA ASP A 37 -2.11 11.08 4.81
C ASP A 37 -0.74 11.73 5.03
N LYS A 38 0.34 11.08 4.54
CA LYS A 38 1.72 11.60 4.61
C LYS A 38 2.14 12.41 3.37
N SER A 39 1.22 12.67 2.43
CA SER A 39 1.48 13.56 1.29
C SER A 39 1.32 15.02 1.68
N SER A 40 1.89 15.92 0.89
CA SER A 40 1.63 17.36 1.02
C SER A 40 0.19 17.76 0.65
N LEU A 41 -0.58 16.85 0.03
CA LEU A 41 -2.00 17.00 -0.27
C LEU A 41 -2.86 16.62 0.94
N THR A 42 -3.18 17.59 1.78
CA THR A 42 -3.87 17.39 3.07
C THR A 42 -5.39 17.23 2.96
N ASP A 43 -6.02 17.70 1.86
CA ASP A 43 -7.46 17.57 1.60
C ASP A 43 -7.70 17.14 0.16
N PHE A 44 -7.71 15.82 -0.05
CA PHE A 44 -7.92 15.22 -1.37
C PHE A 44 -9.34 15.44 -1.88
N ARG A 45 -10.34 15.50 -1.00
CA ARG A 45 -11.73 15.80 -1.39
C ARG A 45 -11.85 17.21 -1.96
N LYS A 46 -11.27 18.20 -1.27
CA LYS A 46 -11.25 19.60 -1.75
C LYS A 46 -10.51 19.70 -3.09
N PHE A 47 -9.36 19.06 -3.22
CA PHE A 47 -8.62 18.98 -4.48
C PHE A 47 -9.48 18.48 -5.64
N CYS A 48 -10.24 17.39 -5.43
CA CYS A 48 -11.15 16.87 -6.45
C CYS A 48 -12.26 17.87 -6.80
N LEU A 49 -12.86 18.50 -5.79
CA LEU A 49 -13.92 19.51 -6.01
C LEU A 49 -13.41 20.76 -6.75
N ASP A 50 -12.19 21.21 -6.45
CA ASP A 50 -11.57 22.37 -7.09
C ASP A 50 -11.33 22.17 -8.60
N SER A 51 -11.34 20.92 -9.09
CA SER A 51 -11.30 20.63 -10.53
C SER A 51 -12.52 21.17 -11.31
N GLY A 52 -13.65 21.39 -10.64
CA GLY A 52 -14.93 21.73 -11.27
C GLY A 52 -15.54 20.60 -12.13
N CYS A 53 -14.94 19.41 -12.10
CA CYS A 53 -15.39 18.24 -12.88
C CYS A 53 -16.23 17.27 -12.06
N ILE A 54 -16.19 17.36 -10.73
CA ILE A 54 -16.87 16.47 -9.80
C ILE A 54 -18.31 16.93 -9.58
N ASP A 55 -19.27 16.02 -9.76
CA ASP A 55 -20.68 16.29 -9.53
C ASP A 55 -21.01 16.32 -8.03
N TYR A 56 -20.38 15.43 -7.26
CA TYR A 56 -20.45 15.40 -5.80
C TYR A 56 -19.20 14.74 -5.20
N ALA A 57 -18.88 15.08 -3.94
CA ALA A 57 -17.88 14.40 -3.13
C ALA A 57 -18.31 14.43 -1.66
N GLU A 58 -18.62 13.26 -1.08
CA GLU A 58 -19.18 13.11 0.25
C GLU A 58 -18.31 12.22 1.13
N GLY A 59 -17.98 12.72 2.33
CA GLY A 59 -17.13 12.04 3.30
C GLY A 59 -16.07 12.95 3.91
N HIS A 60 -14.98 12.35 4.40
CA HIS A 60 -13.87 13.05 5.02
C HIS A 60 -12.88 13.60 3.97
N ALA A 61 -11.95 14.45 4.39
CA ALA A 61 -10.95 15.08 3.52
C ALA A 61 -10.15 14.05 2.69
N ASN A 62 -9.73 12.94 3.30
CA ASN A 62 -8.93 11.89 2.66
C ASN A 62 -9.67 10.55 2.50
N ALA A 63 -10.98 10.48 2.76
CA ALA A 63 -11.78 9.27 2.60
C ALA A 63 -13.23 9.61 2.22
N PHE A 64 -13.57 9.55 0.94
CA PHE A 64 -14.85 10.01 0.43
C PHE A 64 -15.34 9.20 -0.77
N GLY A 65 -16.66 9.23 -0.98
CA GLY A 65 -17.30 8.81 -2.23
C GLY A 65 -17.47 10.01 -3.16
N PHE A 66 -17.41 9.78 -4.46
CA PHE A 66 -17.59 10.86 -5.43
C PHE A 66 -18.14 10.38 -6.76
N GLY A 67 -18.71 11.30 -7.53
CA GLY A 67 -19.22 11.06 -8.87
C GLY A 67 -18.71 12.09 -9.87
N VAL A 68 -18.46 11.62 -11.10
CA VAL A 68 -18.01 12.41 -12.24
C VAL A 68 -18.86 12.06 -13.46
N ASN A 69 -19.47 13.07 -14.10
CA ASN A 69 -20.17 12.85 -15.34
C ASN A 69 -19.21 12.32 -16.42
N ASN A 70 -19.68 11.35 -17.23
CA ASN A 70 -18.86 10.73 -18.28
C ASN A 70 -18.25 11.76 -19.25
N SER A 71 -18.97 12.84 -19.53
CA SER A 71 -18.45 13.92 -20.40
C SER A 71 -17.27 14.68 -19.81
N LYS A 72 -17.08 14.65 -18.49
CA LYS A 72 -16.01 15.35 -17.76
C LYS A 72 -14.88 14.46 -17.28
N ILE A 73 -14.99 13.14 -17.44
CA ILE A 73 -13.99 12.19 -16.91
C ILE A 73 -12.58 12.45 -17.45
N LYS A 74 -12.47 12.75 -18.73
CA LYS A 74 -11.18 13.05 -19.36
C LYS A 74 -10.58 14.34 -18.80
N GLU A 75 -11.37 15.39 -18.70
CA GLU A 75 -10.95 16.68 -18.13
C GLU A 75 -10.49 16.52 -16.66
N PHE A 76 -11.22 15.69 -15.90
CA PHE A 76 -10.82 15.36 -14.53
C PHE A 76 -9.48 14.62 -14.45
N ILE A 77 -9.25 13.62 -15.32
CA ILE A 77 -7.99 12.90 -15.39
C ILE A 77 -6.83 13.83 -15.75
N ASP A 78 -7.04 14.69 -16.75
CA ASP A 78 -6.03 15.66 -17.19
C ASP A 78 -5.71 16.68 -16.07
N TYR A 79 -6.72 17.17 -15.35
CA TYR A 79 -6.55 18.00 -14.17
C TYR A 79 -5.72 17.28 -13.08
N CYS A 80 -6.08 16.03 -12.75
CA CYS A 80 -5.36 15.24 -11.75
C CYS A 80 -3.89 15.07 -12.15
N ASN A 81 -3.63 14.63 -13.38
CA ASN A 81 -2.25 14.39 -13.85
C ASN A 81 -1.40 15.66 -13.79
N THR A 82 -1.96 16.79 -14.22
CA THR A 82 -1.20 18.05 -14.25
C THR A 82 -1.00 18.64 -12.85
N THR A 83 -2.04 18.62 -12.02
CA THR A 83 -1.99 19.34 -10.75
C THR A 83 -1.27 18.53 -9.67
N LEU A 84 -1.38 17.17 -9.71
CA LEU A 84 -0.69 16.30 -8.74
C LEU A 84 0.83 16.31 -8.89
N GLU A 85 1.38 16.71 -10.03
CA GLU A 85 2.83 16.90 -10.22
C GLU A 85 3.44 17.92 -9.24
N SER A 86 2.62 18.85 -8.72
CA SER A 86 3.06 19.86 -7.75
C SER A 86 3.10 19.35 -6.30
N PHE A 87 2.59 18.15 -6.04
CA PHE A 87 2.54 17.56 -4.70
C PHE A 87 3.61 16.50 -4.52
N GLU A 88 4.16 16.44 -3.32
CA GLU A 88 5.11 15.39 -2.95
C GLU A 88 4.37 14.15 -2.44
N PHE A 89 4.68 13.00 -3.01
CA PHE A 89 4.15 11.68 -2.65
C PHE A 89 5.28 10.71 -2.31
N THR A 90 6.36 11.21 -1.74
CA THR A 90 7.49 10.37 -1.35
C THR A 90 7.03 9.36 -0.30
N PRO A 91 7.16 8.05 -0.56
CA PRO A 91 6.86 7.04 0.44
C PRO A 91 7.72 7.27 1.67
N CYS A 92 7.10 7.31 2.83
CA CYS A 92 7.81 7.39 4.10
C CYS A 92 7.17 6.46 5.12
N TYR A 93 8.01 5.90 6.00
CA TYR A 93 7.58 5.07 7.10
C TYR A 93 7.92 5.77 8.42
N ASP A 94 6.95 5.86 9.32
CA ASP A 94 7.23 6.24 10.71
C ASP A 94 7.72 4.99 11.42
N VAL A 95 8.99 4.99 11.78
CA VAL A 95 9.66 3.85 12.39
C VAL A 95 9.69 4.02 13.91
N ASP A 96 9.10 3.06 14.63
CA ASP A 96 9.03 3.07 16.09
C ASP A 96 10.31 2.53 16.74
N PHE A 97 10.94 1.54 16.09
CA PHE A 97 12.16 0.90 16.61
C PHE A 97 13.20 0.70 15.49
N ILE A 98 14.46 0.94 15.82
CA ILE A 98 15.59 0.70 14.93
C ILE A 98 16.49 -0.35 15.56
N PHE A 99 16.69 -1.46 14.85
CA PHE A 99 17.60 -2.55 15.21
C PHE A 99 18.76 -2.65 14.22
N ASN A 100 19.88 -3.17 14.68
CA ASN A 100 21.01 -3.51 13.83
C ASN A 100 21.14 -5.05 13.76
N ALA A 101 21.21 -5.63 12.56
CA ALA A 101 21.22 -7.05 12.34
C ALA A 101 22.39 -7.80 13.01
N ASP A 102 23.50 -7.10 13.28
CA ASP A 102 24.68 -7.71 13.91
C ASP A 102 24.51 -7.92 15.43
N ASN A 103 23.60 -7.20 16.10
CA ASN A 103 23.56 -7.18 17.57
C ASN A 103 22.19 -7.16 18.22
N PHE A 104 21.09 -7.33 17.45
CA PHE A 104 19.74 -7.38 18.05
C PHE A 104 19.35 -8.77 18.54
N ASN A 105 18.41 -8.82 19.47
CA ASN A 105 17.91 -10.08 20.02
C ASN A 105 16.58 -10.46 19.37
N GLY A 106 16.48 -11.68 18.83
CA GLY A 106 15.23 -12.20 18.27
C GLY A 106 14.06 -12.26 19.25
N LYS A 107 14.35 -12.25 20.57
CA LYS A 107 13.33 -12.19 21.62
C LYS A 107 12.57 -10.86 21.60
N ASP A 108 13.23 -9.74 21.28
CA ASP A 108 12.61 -8.42 21.19
C ASP A 108 11.53 -8.40 20.10
N ILE A 109 11.77 -9.11 18.98
CA ILE A 109 10.80 -9.27 17.90
C ILE A 109 9.56 -10.05 18.36
N LEU A 110 9.73 -11.09 19.16
CA LEU A 110 8.61 -11.84 19.72
C LEU A 110 7.80 -11.00 20.72
N GLU A 111 8.47 -10.25 21.59
CA GLU A 111 7.81 -9.37 22.57
C GLU A 111 6.96 -8.30 21.89
N ILE A 112 7.46 -7.69 20.80
CA ILE A 112 6.67 -6.76 19.98
C ILE A 112 5.48 -7.49 19.33
N ALA A 113 5.71 -8.65 18.71
CA ALA A 113 4.67 -9.42 18.03
C ALA A 113 3.54 -9.88 18.99
N GLU A 114 3.84 -10.16 20.26
CA GLU A 114 2.85 -10.53 21.28
C GLU A 114 1.87 -9.39 21.58
N LEU A 115 2.25 -8.13 21.36
CA LEU A 115 1.37 -6.97 21.54
C LEU A 115 0.32 -6.80 20.44
N LYS A 116 0.26 -7.69 19.45
CA LYS A 116 -0.65 -7.63 18.29
C LYS A 116 -2.13 -7.44 18.67
N SER A 117 -2.55 -7.96 19.83
CA SER A 117 -3.92 -7.79 20.32
C SER A 117 -4.25 -6.35 20.72
N LEU A 118 -3.25 -5.49 20.93
CA LEU A 118 -3.41 -4.09 21.31
C LEU A 118 -3.56 -3.17 20.08
N TRP A 119 -3.12 -3.62 18.90
CA TRP A 119 -3.15 -2.82 17.68
C TRP A 119 -4.57 -2.79 17.11
N ARG A 120 -5.21 -1.63 17.21
CA ARG A 120 -6.58 -1.36 16.76
C ARG A 120 -6.72 0.09 16.35
N GLN A 121 -7.95 0.51 16.09
CA GLN A 121 -8.23 1.91 15.79
C GLN A 121 -7.63 2.85 16.86
N GLY A 122 -6.68 3.68 16.45
CA GLY A 122 -5.96 4.63 17.32
C GLY A 122 -4.68 4.10 17.95
N VAL A 123 -4.31 2.83 17.70
CA VAL A 123 -3.02 2.25 18.07
C VAL A 123 -2.52 1.44 16.88
N ASP A 124 -1.70 2.06 16.05
CA ASP A 124 -1.17 1.44 14.83
C ASP A 124 -0.16 0.34 15.14
N GLU A 125 -0.04 -0.62 14.23
CA GLU A 125 1.01 -1.63 14.28
C GLU A 125 2.37 -0.96 14.08
N PRO A 126 3.36 -1.17 14.99
CA PRO A 126 4.64 -0.50 14.89
C PRO A 126 5.45 -1.00 13.69
N TYR A 127 6.07 -0.06 13.00
CA TYR A 127 7.11 -0.35 12.03
C TYR A 127 8.48 -0.41 12.70
N ILE A 128 9.26 -1.39 12.29
CA ILE A 128 10.67 -1.48 12.67
C ILE A 128 11.57 -1.28 11.46
N ALA A 129 12.72 -0.66 11.67
CA ALA A 129 13.84 -0.71 10.75
C ALA A 129 14.88 -1.72 11.25
N LEU A 130 15.36 -2.58 10.37
CA LEU A 130 16.48 -3.47 10.64
C LEU A 130 17.60 -3.14 9.66
N THR A 131 18.66 -2.54 10.18
CA THR A 131 19.82 -2.11 9.39
C THR A 131 20.92 -3.18 9.31
N ASN A 132 21.77 -3.09 8.29
CA ASN A 132 22.95 -3.93 8.10
C ASN A 132 22.63 -5.41 7.93
N VAL A 133 21.55 -5.75 7.23
CA VAL A 133 21.14 -7.13 6.96
C VAL A 133 21.98 -7.71 5.82
N ARG A 134 22.78 -8.72 6.08
CA ARG A 134 23.55 -9.41 5.05
C ARG A 134 22.72 -10.51 4.38
N VAL A 135 22.60 -10.39 3.07
CA VAL A 135 21.80 -11.27 2.22
C VAL A 135 22.68 -11.94 1.18
N SER A 136 22.58 -13.23 1.05
CA SER A 136 23.31 -14.02 0.08
C SER A 136 22.54 -15.31 -0.26
N LYS A 137 22.96 -16.02 -1.27
CA LYS A 137 22.40 -17.34 -1.63
C LYS A 137 22.45 -18.34 -0.48
N GLY A 138 23.40 -18.18 0.47
CA GLY A 138 23.60 -19.10 1.59
C GLY A 138 22.54 -19.00 2.68
N ASN A 139 21.89 -17.83 2.83
CA ASN A 139 20.88 -17.60 3.87
C ASN A 139 19.49 -17.24 3.33
N THR A 140 19.29 -17.27 2.00
CA THR A 140 18.06 -16.82 1.34
C THR A 140 17.42 -17.94 0.54
N ILE A 141 16.11 -18.09 0.66
CA ILE A 141 15.33 -19.15 -0.01
C ILE A 141 14.11 -18.51 -0.68
N LEU A 142 13.82 -18.92 -1.92
CA LEU A 142 12.54 -18.64 -2.58
C LEU A 142 11.58 -19.79 -2.31
N MET A 143 10.48 -19.51 -1.63
CA MET A 143 9.42 -20.47 -1.34
C MET A 143 8.25 -20.28 -2.31
N SER A 144 7.54 -21.36 -2.65
CA SER A 144 6.32 -21.37 -3.45
C SER A 144 6.42 -20.58 -4.78
N PRO A 145 7.45 -20.78 -5.60
CA PRO A 145 7.75 -19.91 -6.76
C PRO A 145 6.59 -19.85 -7.78
N ASP A 146 5.80 -20.92 -7.90
CA ASP A 146 4.75 -21.03 -8.90
C ASP A 146 3.37 -20.46 -8.46
N LYS A 147 3.14 -20.30 -7.15
CA LYS A 147 1.82 -19.91 -6.62
C LYS A 147 1.81 -18.56 -5.91
N SER A 148 2.71 -18.42 -4.96
CA SER A 148 2.84 -17.23 -4.12
C SER A 148 4.31 -17.07 -3.73
N PRO A 149 5.13 -16.56 -4.64
CA PRO A 149 6.56 -16.44 -4.39
C PRO A 149 6.82 -15.63 -3.12
N THR A 150 7.64 -16.20 -2.25
CA THR A 150 7.96 -15.61 -0.96
C THR A 150 9.45 -15.77 -0.72
N ILE A 151 10.14 -14.66 -0.51
CA ILE A 151 11.55 -14.69 -0.12
C ILE A 151 11.64 -14.83 1.40
N LYS A 152 12.43 -15.81 1.85
CA LYS A 152 12.79 -16.00 3.25
C LYS A 152 14.29 -15.81 3.41
N ILE A 153 14.70 -14.91 4.29
CA ILE A 153 16.10 -14.71 4.69
C ILE A 153 16.25 -15.17 6.14
N LYS A 154 17.23 -16.02 6.41
CA LYS A 154 17.51 -16.53 7.76
C LYS A 154 18.69 -15.79 8.37
N LEU A 155 18.48 -15.19 9.53
CA LEU A 155 19.54 -14.51 10.26
C LEU A 155 20.23 -15.47 11.25
N PRO A 156 21.50 -15.20 11.60
CA PRO A 156 22.26 -16.09 12.52
C PRO A 156 21.64 -16.22 13.91
N ASN A 157 20.92 -15.21 14.38
CA ASN A 157 20.22 -15.21 15.67
C ASN A 157 18.87 -15.95 15.66
N GLY A 158 18.50 -16.59 14.54
CA GLY A 158 17.29 -17.39 14.39
C GLY A 158 16.04 -16.59 13.96
N VAL A 159 16.16 -15.28 13.75
CA VAL A 159 15.08 -14.48 13.17
C VAL A 159 14.95 -14.79 11.68
N GLU A 160 13.75 -14.89 11.19
CA GLU A 160 13.44 -15.04 9.77
C GLU A 160 12.82 -13.76 9.22
N LEU A 161 13.34 -13.27 8.10
CA LEU A 161 12.77 -12.15 7.37
C LEU A 161 11.93 -12.71 6.22
N ILE A 162 10.70 -12.24 6.08
CA ILE A 162 9.73 -12.80 5.13
C ILE A 162 9.23 -11.69 4.21
N LYS A 163 9.46 -11.83 2.90
CA LYS A 163 8.92 -10.93 1.89
C LYS A 163 7.91 -11.68 1.02
N PHE A 164 6.64 -11.37 1.22
CA PHE A 164 5.55 -11.90 0.39
C PHE A 164 5.49 -11.21 -0.97
N LYS A 165 4.87 -11.86 -1.95
CA LYS A 165 4.66 -11.35 -3.31
C LYS A 165 5.98 -10.97 -4.01
N ALA A 166 7.05 -11.66 -3.67
CA ALA A 166 8.34 -11.52 -4.33
C ALA A 166 8.29 -12.05 -5.78
N THR A 167 9.29 -11.74 -6.58
CA THR A 167 9.45 -12.32 -7.91
C THR A 167 10.72 -13.17 -7.99
N GLN A 168 10.83 -13.99 -9.03
CA GLN A 168 12.06 -14.76 -9.30
C GLN A 168 13.22 -13.81 -9.61
N GLU A 169 12.94 -12.71 -10.32
CA GLU A 169 13.93 -11.69 -10.65
C GLU A 169 14.46 -11.01 -9.38
N GLU A 170 13.57 -10.67 -8.45
CA GLU A 170 13.94 -10.09 -7.17
C GLU A 170 14.81 -11.06 -6.35
N TYR A 171 14.43 -12.35 -6.28
CA TYR A 171 15.24 -13.35 -5.64
C TYR A 171 16.64 -13.49 -6.27
N ASN A 172 16.71 -13.51 -7.61
CA ASN A 172 17.98 -13.60 -8.34
C ASN A 172 18.84 -12.36 -8.08
N SER A 173 18.24 -11.17 -8.03
CA SER A 173 18.91 -9.92 -7.72
C SER A 173 19.52 -9.93 -6.30
N LEU A 174 18.80 -10.47 -5.33
CA LEU A 174 19.25 -10.54 -3.93
C LEU A 174 20.27 -11.66 -3.67
N THR A 175 20.37 -12.66 -4.56
CA THR A 175 21.20 -13.86 -4.37
C THR A 175 22.26 -14.06 -5.44
N GLY A 176 22.71 -12.97 -6.07
CA GLY A 176 23.82 -12.96 -7.04
C GLY A 176 25.16 -13.38 -6.43
N GLU A 177 26.25 -13.03 -7.09
CA GLU A 177 27.59 -13.29 -6.56
C GLU A 177 27.87 -12.39 -5.34
N GLY A 178 28.54 -12.96 -4.32
CA GLY A 178 28.88 -12.26 -3.09
C GLY A 178 27.72 -12.14 -2.11
N TYR A 179 27.62 -11.01 -1.42
CA TYR A 179 26.51 -10.68 -0.54
C TYR A 179 26.10 -9.22 -0.71
N LEU A 180 24.83 -8.96 -0.45
CA LEU A 180 24.28 -7.59 -0.36
C LEU A 180 24.07 -7.22 1.10
N VAL A 181 24.11 -5.93 1.38
CA VAL A 181 23.70 -5.36 2.66
C VAL A 181 22.43 -4.56 2.42
N LEU A 182 21.40 -4.89 3.19
CA LEU A 182 20.09 -4.24 3.10
C LEU A 182 19.77 -3.51 4.40
N ASP A 183 19.07 -2.39 4.26
CA ASP A 183 18.28 -1.80 5.31
C ASP A 183 16.80 -2.08 5.01
N ILE A 184 16.08 -2.61 5.99
CA ILE A 184 14.73 -3.17 5.84
C ILE A 184 13.76 -2.42 6.72
N ILE A 185 12.56 -2.17 6.19
CA ILE A 185 11.39 -1.73 6.94
C ILE A 185 10.40 -2.89 6.98
N GLY A 186 9.85 -3.15 8.16
CA GLY A 186 8.88 -4.24 8.31
C GLY A 186 8.18 -4.26 9.65
N ARG A 187 7.40 -5.31 9.87
CA ARG A 187 6.58 -5.52 11.06
C ARG A 187 6.95 -6.82 11.74
N CYS A 188 6.90 -6.81 13.07
CA CYS A 188 7.19 -7.98 13.87
C CYS A 188 6.06 -9.02 13.81
N GLU A 189 6.41 -10.28 13.64
CA GLU A 189 5.46 -11.40 13.63
C GLU A 189 6.07 -12.60 14.36
N SER A 190 5.23 -13.52 14.78
CA SER A 190 5.64 -14.82 15.34
C SER A 190 5.06 -15.95 14.53
N ASN A 191 5.89 -16.92 14.18
CA ASN A 191 5.45 -18.14 13.51
C ASN A 191 5.52 -19.34 14.48
N SER A 192 4.36 -19.93 14.76
CA SER A 192 4.26 -21.11 15.61
C SER A 192 4.09 -22.38 14.77
N TRP A 193 5.08 -23.25 14.79
CA TRP A 193 5.03 -24.52 14.10
C TRP A 193 5.63 -25.64 14.96
N GLY A 194 4.89 -26.75 15.11
CA GLY A 194 5.35 -27.91 15.87
C GLY A 194 5.72 -27.60 17.33
N GLY A 195 5.05 -26.64 17.96
CA GLY A 195 5.31 -26.20 19.35
C GLY A 195 6.53 -25.29 19.49
N ARG A 196 7.19 -24.94 18.39
CA ARG A 196 8.31 -23.98 18.37
C ARG A 196 7.82 -22.63 17.85
N MET A 197 8.14 -21.56 18.56
CA MET A 197 7.88 -20.19 18.15
C MET A 197 9.14 -19.59 17.51
N THR A 198 9.00 -19.06 16.30
CA THR A 198 10.10 -18.46 15.54
C THR A 198 9.80 -16.97 15.35
N PRO A 199 10.70 -16.05 15.76
CA PRO A 199 10.56 -14.65 15.49
C PRO A 199 10.67 -14.35 14.00
N GLN A 200 9.75 -13.55 13.47
CA GLN A 200 9.75 -13.15 12.07
C GLN A 200 9.61 -11.63 11.93
N ILE A 201 10.19 -11.09 10.88
CA ILE A 201 9.95 -9.73 10.43
C ILE A 201 9.34 -9.84 9.02
N LEU A 202 8.14 -9.34 8.86
CA LEU A 202 7.49 -9.22 7.56
C LEU A 202 8.02 -7.98 6.86
N ILE A 203 8.74 -8.16 5.76
CA ILE A 203 9.35 -7.07 5.00
C ILE A 203 8.26 -6.36 4.20
N ASP A 204 8.06 -5.08 4.47
CA ASP A 204 7.22 -4.20 3.67
C ASP A 204 8.04 -3.51 2.57
N ASP A 205 9.27 -3.05 2.92
CA ASP A 205 10.17 -2.39 1.98
C ASP A 205 11.64 -2.61 2.38
N TYR A 206 12.57 -2.36 1.45
CA TYR A 206 14.01 -2.43 1.72
C TYR A 206 14.81 -1.62 0.72
N GLU A 207 16.00 -1.20 1.10
CA GLU A 207 16.99 -0.62 0.21
C GLU A 207 18.31 -1.39 0.27
N ILE A 208 19.04 -1.40 -0.84
CA ILE A 208 20.37 -1.99 -0.93
C ILE A 208 21.37 -0.89 -0.60
N THR A 209 22.05 -1.02 0.55
CA THR A 209 23.02 -0.03 1.02
C THR A 209 24.44 -0.33 0.61
N ASN A 210 24.76 -1.61 0.35
CA ASN A 210 26.08 -2.03 -0.13
C ASN A 210 26.00 -3.36 -0.90
N ALA A 211 26.94 -3.58 -1.84
CA ALA A 211 27.16 -4.84 -2.56
C ALA A 211 28.66 -5.18 -2.50
N VAL A 212 29.00 -6.42 -2.04
CA VAL A 212 30.37 -6.88 -1.83
C VAL A 212 30.62 -8.25 -2.47
#